data_258e8eef501da1a2a4217de3c7143498
#
_entry.id   258e8eef501da1a2a4217de3c7143498
#
_cell.length_a   1.000
_cell.length_b   1.000
_cell.length_c   1.000
_cell.angle_alpha   90.00
_cell.angle_beta   90.00
_cell.angle_gamma   90.00
#
_symmetry.space_group_name_H-M   'P 1'
#
loop_
_entity.id
_entity.type
_entity.pdbx_description
1 polymer ?
#
loop_
_entity_poly.entity_id
_entity_poly.type
_entity_poly.pdbx_seq_one_letter_code
_entity_poly.pdbx_strand_id
1 'polypeptide(L)'
;KMERTKNRVLVKGLISPAVPLVYATLLGIAGFMLLWFGANPLACWLGVMGFVVYVGVYSLYMKRHSVYGTLIGSLSGAAPPVIGYCAVTGEFDSGAAILLAIFSLWQMPHSYAIAIFRFKDYQAANIPVLPVVKGISVAKNHITLYIIAFAVATLMLSLGGYAGYKYLVVAAAVSVWWLGMALRGYKVADDRIWARKLFGFSIIAITALSVMMSVDFMVPDSHTLLAAVW
;
A
#
# COMPACT_ATOMS: atom_id res chain seq x y z
N LYS A 1 23.42 7.41 -5.13
CA LYS A 1 23.32 8.76 -4.58
C LYS A 1 22.71 8.83 -3.18
N MET A 2 21.89 7.84 -2.81
CA MET A 2 21.29 7.77 -1.46
C MET A 2 22.25 7.08 -0.50
N GLU A 3 22.54 7.72 0.64
CA GLU A 3 23.45 7.18 1.67
C GLU A 3 23.07 5.75 2.11
N ARG A 4 21.77 5.50 2.30
CA ARG A 4 21.23 4.20 2.69
C ARG A 4 21.54 3.05 1.73
N THR A 5 21.70 3.32 0.44
CA THR A 5 21.82 2.27 -0.60
C THR A 5 23.21 2.15 -1.21
N LYS A 6 24.14 3.02 -0.83
CA LYS A 6 25.51 3.04 -1.39
C LYS A 6 26.28 1.72 -1.18
N ASN A 7 25.95 1.00 -0.11
CA ASN A 7 26.62 -0.25 0.26
C ASN A 7 25.95 -1.52 -0.31
N ARG A 8 24.92 -1.41 -1.13
CA ARG A 8 24.30 -2.56 -1.77
C ARG A 8 25.27 -3.23 -2.73
N VAL A 9 25.26 -4.56 -2.76
CA VAL A 9 26.18 -5.42 -3.54
C VAL A 9 26.17 -5.03 -5.03
N LEU A 10 24.99 -4.80 -5.60
CA LEU A 10 24.82 -4.31 -6.98
C LEU A 10 25.41 -2.92 -7.22
N VAL A 11 25.22 -2.00 -6.25
CA VAL A 11 25.74 -0.61 -6.37
C VAL A 11 27.25 -0.59 -6.29
N LYS A 12 27.84 -1.50 -5.52
CA LYS A 12 29.31 -1.71 -5.40
C LYS A 12 29.90 -2.48 -6.58
N GLY A 13 29.09 -2.99 -7.51
CA GLY A 13 29.60 -3.77 -8.64
C GLY A 13 30.17 -5.15 -8.27
N LEU A 14 29.85 -5.67 -7.08
CA LEU A 14 30.38 -6.96 -6.59
C LEU A 14 29.73 -8.17 -7.28
N ILE A 15 28.60 -7.99 -7.94
CA ILE A 15 27.94 -9.00 -8.76
C ILE A 15 27.54 -8.39 -10.10
N SER A 16 27.60 -9.19 -11.17
CA SER A 16 27.13 -8.78 -12.49
C SER A 16 25.63 -8.48 -12.46
N PRO A 17 25.16 -7.39 -13.12
CA PRO A 17 23.72 -7.10 -13.24
C PRO A 17 22.88 -8.21 -13.87
N ALA A 18 23.49 -9.07 -14.67
CA ALA A 18 22.83 -10.22 -15.30
C ALA A 18 22.34 -11.24 -14.24
N VAL A 19 23.09 -11.46 -13.16
CA VAL A 19 22.75 -12.45 -12.13
C VAL A 19 21.40 -12.16 -11.46
N PRO A 20 21.17 -10.96 -10.88
CA PRO A 20 19.86 -10.66 -10.29
C PRO A 20 18.74 -10.55 -11.34
N LEU A 21 19.05 -10.20 -12.60
CA LEU A 21 18.06 -10.17 -13.67
C LEU A 21 17.55 -11.57 -13.99
N VAL A 22 18.46 -12.54 -14.22
CA VAL A 22 18.10 -13.94 -14.47
C VAL A 22 17.34 -14.51 -13.29
N TYR A 23 17.84 -14.30 -12.06
CA TYR A 23 17.18 -14.77 -10.84
C TYR A 23 15.76 -14.20 -10.68
N ALA A 24 15.57 -12.90 -10.89
CA ALA A 24 14.26 -12.26 -10.81
C ALA A 24 13.30 -12.77 -11.92
N THR A 25 13.82 -13.01 -13.12
CA THR A 25 13.03 -13.57 -14.24
C THR A 25 12.56 -14.98 -13.94
N LEU A 26 13.45 -15.86 -13.46
CA LEU A 26 13.08 -17.23 -13.08
C LEU A 26 12.05 -17.26 -11.96
N LEU A 27 12.23 -16.45 -10.90
CA LEU A 27 11.26 -16.34 -9.82
C LEU A 27 9.91 -15.78 -10.31
N GLY A 28 9.93 -14.80 -11.21
CA GLY A 28 8.73 -14.22 -11.80
C GLY A 28 7.94 -15.25 -12.61
N ILE A 29 8.62 -16.01 -13.48
CA ILE A 29 7.98 -17.09 -14.25
C ILE A 29 7.40 -18.14 -13.31
N ALA A 30 8.17 -18.63 -12.34
CA ALA A 30 7.71 -19.60 -11.37
C ALA A 30 6.49 -19.10 -10.57
N GLY A 31 6.52 -17.83 -10.12
CA GLY A 31 5.40 -17.20 -9.40
C GLY A 31 4.13 -17.12 -10.26
N PHE A 32 4.22 -16.72 -11.52
CA PHE A 32 3.06 -16.68 -12.41
C PHE A 32 2.53 -18.08 -12.75
N MET A 33 3.42 -19.06 -12.91
CA MET A 33 3.00 -20.47 -13.08
C MET A 33 2.26 -20.99 -11.84
N LEU A 34 2.76 -20.70 -10.65
CA LEU A 34 2.08 -21.06 -9.41
C LEU A 34 0.70 -20.40 -9.28
N LEU A 35 0.57 -19.13 -9.65
CA LEU A 35 -0.73 -18.44 -9.64
C LEU A 35 -1.69 -19.04 -10.68
N TRP A 36 -1.20 -19.35 -11.88
CA TRP A 36 -2.04 -19.89 -12.96
C TRP A 36 -2.54 -21.29 -12.67
N PHE A 37 -1.64 -22.19 -12.28
CA PHE A 37 -1.97 -23.62 -12.07
C PHE A 37 -2.36 -23.95 -10.64
N GLY A 38 -1.84 -23.22 -9.65
CA GLY A 38 -2.08 -23.48 -8.22
C GLY A 38 -3.22 -22.67 -7.61
N ALA A 39 -3.63 -21.56 -8.24
CA ALA A 39 -4.77 -20.77 -7.83
C ALA A 39 -5.82 -20.71 -8.95
N ASN A 40 -5.84 -19.62 -9.71
CA ASN A 40 -6.73 -19.46 -10.86
C ASN A 40 -6.18 -18.40 -11.85
N PRO A 41 -6.70 -18.36 -13.10
CA PRO A 41 -6.27 -17.39 -14.11
C PRO A 41 -6.46 -15.93 -13.69
N LEU A 42 -7.51 -15.59 -12.93
CA LEU A 42 -7.77 -14.23 -12.47
C LEU A 42 -6.67 -13.75 -11.53
N ALA A 43 -6.27 -14.55 -10.55
CA ALA A 43 -5.17 -14.24 -9.64
C ALA A 43 -3.85 -14.02 -10.40
N CYS A 44 -3.58 -14.83 -11.43
CA CYS A 44 -2.42 -14.64 -12.29
C CYS A 44 -2.48 -13.33 -13.07
N TRP A 45 -3.61 -12.99 -13.70
CA TRP A 45 -3.77 -11.72 -14.43
C TRP A 45 -3.62 -10.51 -13.52
N LEU A 46 -4.18 -10.53 -12.30
CA LEU A 46 -3.97 -9.48 -11.31
C LEU A 46 -2.50 -9.35 -10.93
N GLY A 47 -1.78 -10.48 -10.82
CA GLY A 47 -0.33 -10.50 -10.61
C GLY A 47 0.45 -9.86 -11.76
N VAL A 48 0.10 -10.19 -13.00
CA VAL A 48 0.69 -9.59 -14.21
C VAL A 48 0.42 -8.08 -14.25
N MET A 49 -0.81 -7.65 -13.99
CA MET A 49 -1.16 -6.22 -13.94
C MET A 49 -0.36 -5.48 -12.85
N GLY A 50 -0.28 -6.05 -11.64
CA GLY A 50 0.52 -5.49 -10.55
C GLY A 50 2.00 -5.37 -10.93
N PHE A 51 2.55 -6.37 -11.61
CA PHE A 51 3.93 -6.36 -12.10
C PHE A 51 4.15 -5.28 -13.17
N VAL A 52 3.26 -5.17 -14.16
CA VAL A 52 3.35 -4.15 -15.23
C VAL A 52 3.26 -2.75 -14.64
N VAL A 53 2.34 -2.52 -13.71
CA VAL A 53 2.21 -1.22 -13.02
C VAL A 53 3.47 -0.91 -12.21
N TYR A 54 4.00 -1.88 -11.45
CA TYR A 54 5.18 -1.65 -10.60
C TYR A 54 6.47 -1.47 -11.39
N VAL A 55 6.76 -2.37 -12.32
CA VAL A 55 8.02 -2.34 -13.08
C VAL A 55 7.92 -1.32 -14.20
N GLY A 56 6.91 -1.43 -15.05
CA GLY A 56 6.76 -0.60 -16.25
C GLY A 56 6.43 0.85 -15.90
N VAL A 57 5.27 1.08 -15.29
CA VAL A 57 4.77 2.44 -15.09
C VAL A 57 5.49 3.14 -13.93
N TYR A 58 5.55 2.49 -12.76
CA TYR A 58 6.13 3.13 -11.58
C TYR A 58 7.65 3.18 -11.62
N SER A 59 8.35 2.03 -11.73
CA SER A 59 9.80 1.98 -11.53
C SER A 59 10.59 2.57 -12.68
N LEU A 60 10.19 2.28 -13.93
CA LEU A 60 10.91 2.74 -15.12
C LEU A 60 10.60 4.19 -15.46
N TYR A 61 9.37 4.65 -15.24
CA TYR A 61 8.94 5.99 -15.67
C TYR A 61 8.63 6.93 -14.50
N MET A 62 7.57 6.70 -13.72
CA MET A 62 7.01 7.71 -12.80
C MET A 62 7.89 8.02 -11.60
N LYS A 63 8.63 7.05 -11.08
CA LYS A 63 9.47 7.22 -9.88
C LYS A 63 10.49 8.36 -9.98
N ARG A 64 10.93 8.68 -11.18
CA ARG A 64 11.94 9.73 -11.44
C ARG A 64 11.38 10.98 -12.10
N HIS A 65 10.16 10.91 -12.62
CA HIS A 65 9.59 11.99 -13.45
C HIS A 65 8.32 12.61 -12.87
N SER A 66 7.67 11.98 -11.88
CA SER A 66 6.38 12.44 -11.40
C SER A 66 6.21 12.36 -9.89
N VAL A 67 5.62 13.41 -9.33
CA VAL A 67 5.16 13.45 -7.93
C VAL A 67 4.07 12.40 -7.66
N TYR A 68 3.31 12.04 -8.70
CA TYR A 68 2.24 11.03 -8.63
C TYR A 68 2.76 9.57 -8.66
N GLY A 69 4.09 9.37 -8.75
CA GLY A 69 4.70 8.05 -8.70
C GLY A 69 4.26 7.24 -7.48
N THR A 70 4.16 7.88 -6.30
CA THR A 70 3.68 7.21 -5.09
C THR A 70 2.26 6.68 -5.23
N LEU A 71 1.35 7.44 -5.87
CA LEU A 71 -0.05 7.03 -6.09
C LEU A 71 -0.14 5.81 -7.01
N ILE A 72 0.57 5.84 -8.14
CA ILE A 72 0.58 4.68 -9.06
C ILE A 72 1.27 3.48 -8.40
N GLY A 73 2.36 3.71 -7.66
CA GLY A 73 3.03 2.65 -6.89
C GLY A 73 2.13 2.01 -5.83
N SER A 74 1.18 2.76 -5.26
CA SER A 74 0.25 2.23 -4.26
C SER A 74 -0.71 1.18 -4.83
N LEU A 75 -1.12 1.30 -6.08
CA LEU A 75 -1.96 0.30 -6.75
C LEU A 75 -1.25 -1.05 -6.85
N SER A 76 0.03 -1.03 -7.24
CA SER A 76 0.81 -2.27 -7.29
C SER A 76 1.10 -2.87 -5.91
N GLY A 77 1.27 -2.01 -4.90
CA GLY A 77 1.46 -2.44 -3.51
C GLY A 77 0.19 -3.03 -2.88
N ALA A 78 -0.98 -2.67 -3.38
CA ALA A 78 -2.27 -3.24 -2.98
C ALA A 78 -2.61 -4.54 -3.74
N ALA A 79 -1.87 -4.90 -4.78
CA ALA A 79 -2.15 -6.11 -5.57
C ALA A 79 -2.05 -7.43 -4.76
N PRO A 80 -1.03 -7.67 -3.89
CA PRO A 80 -0.91 -8.95 -3.20
C PRO A 80 -2.13 -9.35 -2.36
N PRO A 81 -2.73 -8.50 -1.50
CA PRO A 81 -3.95 -8.88 -0.76
C PRO A 81 -5.14 -9.13 -1.68
N VAL A 82 -5.28 -8.37 -2.78
CA VAL A 82 -6.34 -8.58 -3.76
C VAL A 82 -6.15 -9.90 -4.53
N ILE A 83 -4.90 -10.21 -4.92
CA ILE A 83 -4.56 -11.49 -5.54
C ILE A 83 -4.92 -12.65 -4.60
N GLY A 84 -4.56 -12.56 -3.31
CA GLY A 84 -4.89 -13.58 -2.31
C GLY A 84 -6.39 -13.77 -2.15
N TYR A 85 -7.16 -12.70 -2.10
CA TYR A 85 -8.62 -12.75 -2.05
C TYR A 85 -9.22 -13.43 -3.30
N CYS A 86 -8.85 -12.95 -4.49
CA CYS A 86 -9.35 -13.51 -5.75
C CYS A 86 -8.84 -14.93 -6.03
N ALA A 87 -7.71 -15.34 -5.45
CA ALA A 87 -7.23 -16.72 -5.53
C ALA A 87 -8.19 -17.71 -4.84
N VAL A 88 -8.86 -17.27 -3.78
CA VAL A 88 -9.81 -18.08 -3.00
C VAL A 88 -11.24 -17.96 -3.55
N THR A 89 -11.69 -16.72 -3.84
CA THR A 89 -13.07 -16.48 -4.28
C THR A 89 -13.30 -16.80 -5.76
N GLY A 90 -12.27 -16.73 -6.59
CA GLY A 90 -12.38 -16.86 -8.05
C GLY A 90 -12.94 -15.63 -8.77
N GLU A 91 -13.28 -14.57 -8.05
CA GLU A 91 -13.97 -13.39 -8.59
C GLU A 91 -13.30 -12.08 -8.10
N PHE A 92 -13.48 -11.02 -8.89
CA PHE A 92 -13.16 -9.66 -8.48
C PHE A 92 -14.47 -8.92 -8.17
N ASP A 93 -14.93 -9.08 -6.95
CA ASP A 93 -16.17 -8.48 -6.44
C ASP A 93 -15.95 -7.16 -5.68
N SER A 94 -16.99 -6.66 -5.00
CA SER A 94 -16.89 -5.45 -4.17
C SER A 94 -15.93 -5.62 -3.00
N GLY A 95 -15.74 -6.82 -2.45
CA GLY A 95 -14.74 -7.11 -1.41
C GLY A 95 -13.32 -6.91 -1.93
N ALA A 96 -13.01 -7.43 -3.12
CA ALA A 96 -11.73 -7.20 -3.79
C ALA A 96 -11.47 -5.71 -4.04
N ALA A 97 -12.49 -4.97 -4.50
CA ALA A 97 -12.38 -3.53 -4.74
C ALA A 97 -12.15 -2.73 -3.44
N ILE A 98 -12.84 -3.08 -2.36
CA ILE A 98 -12.63 -2.47 -1.04
C ILE A 98 -11.22 -2.78 -0.51
N LEU A 99 -10.73 -4.00 -0.65
CA LEU A 99 -9.36 -4.37 -0.27
C LEU A 99 -8.33 -3.57 -1.08
N LEU A 100 -8.52 -3.44 -2.40
CA LEU A 100 -7.66 -2.60 -3.25
C LEU A 100 -7.64 -1.16 -2.73
N ALA A 101 -8.79 -0.59 -2.37
CA ALA A 101 -8.89 0.76 -1.82
C ALA A 101 -8.18 0.88 -0.47
N ILE A 102 -8.43 -0.04 0.49
CA ILE A 102 -7.81 -0.03 1.82
C ILE A 102 -6.28 -0.01 1.70
N PHE A 103 -5.70 -0.95 0.95
CA PHE A 103 -4.25 -1.09 0.86
C PHE A 103 -3.60 0.03 0.03
N SER A 104 -4.27 0.53 -1.01
CA SER A 104 -3.78 1.69 -1.78
C SER A 104 -3.80 2.97 -0.93
N LEU A 105 -4.90 3.22 -0.21
CA LEU A 105 -5.05 4.40 0.64
C LEU A 105 -4.10 4.36 1.84
N TRP A 106 -3.90 3.19 2.46
CA TRP A 106 -2.93 2.98 3.53
C TRP A 106 -1.50 3.33 3.08
N GLN A 107 -1.13 2.94 1.87
CA GLN A 107 0.23 3.10 1.37
C GLN A 107 0.62 4.56 1.15
N MET A 108 -0.35 5.45 0.94
CA MET A 108 -0.08 6.86 0.69
C MET A 108 0.50 7.58 1.92
N PRO A 109 -0.17 7.63 3.10
CA PRO A 109 0.39 8.25 4.30
C PRO A 109 1.66 7.54 4.78
N HIS A 110 1.74 6.20 4.65
CA HIS A 110 2.93 5.42 4.93
C HIS A 110 4.15 5.91 4.12
N SER A 111 3.97 6.04 2.81
CA SER A 111 5.05 6.45 1.90
C SER A 111 5.42 7.93 2.06
N TYR A 112 4.44 8.81 2.28
CA TYR A 112 4.74 10.22 2.55
C TYR A 112 5.45 10.43 3.89
N ALA A 113 5.12 9.66 4.91
CA ALA A 113 5.86 9.65 6.16
C ALA A 113 7.33 9.24 5.94
N ILE A 114 7.60 8.17 5.16
CA ILE A 114 8.96 7.78 4.77
C ILE A 114 9.67 8.96 4.05
N ALA A 115 8.98 9.60 3.12
CA ALA A 115 9.55 10.70 2.34
C ALA A 115 9.91 11.91 3.22
N ILE A 116 9.14 12.19 4.28
CA ILE A 116 9.42 13.26 5.25
C ILE A 116 10.65 12.91 6.10
N PHE A 117 10.67 11.75 6.77
CA PHE A 117 11.81 11.44 7.64
C PHE A 117 13.11 11.09 6.88
N ARG A 118 13.00 10.80 5.58
CA ARG A 118 14.10 10.56 4.64
C ARG A 118 14.29 11.70 3.63
N PHE A 119 13.81 12.90 3.95
CA PHE A 119 13.78 14.06 3.04
C PHE A 119 15.12 14.30 2.36
N LYS A 120 16.21 14.36 3.13
CA LYS A 120 17.56 14.60 2.61
C LYS A 120 18.02 13.52 1.62
N ASP A 121 17.68 12.25 1.84
CA ASP A 121 18.02 11.15 0.94
C ASP A 121 17.31 11.29 -0.42
N TYR A 122 16.01 11.64 -0.41
CA TYR A 122 15.24 11.86 -1.64
C TYR A 122 15.70 13.10 -2.40
N GLN A 123 16.00 14.17 -1.68
CA GLN A 123 16.53 15.40 -2.26
C GLN A 123 17.90 15.16 -2.91
N ALA A 124 18.83 14.48 -2.26
CA ALA A 124 20.16 14.15 -2.78
C ALA A 124 20.10 13.23 -4.03
N ALA A 125 19.04 12.41 -4.14
CA ALA A 125 18.83 11.52 -5.28
C ALA A 125 18.02 12.17 -6.42
N ASN A 126 17.55 13.40 -6.27
CA ASN A 126 16.64 14.09 -7.19
C ASN A 126 15.37 13.28 -7.50
N ILE A 127 14.81 12.62 -6.48
CA ILE A 127 13.56 11.87 -6.64
C ILE A 127 12.39 12.78 -6.26
N PRO A 128 11.42 13.04 -7.19
CA PRO A 128 10.38 14.04 -7.01
C PRO A 128 9.22 13.51 -6.13
N VAL A 129 9.50 13.16 -4.87
CA VAL A 129 8.44 12.84 -3.91
C VAL A 129 7.73 14.09 -3.43
N LEU A 130 6.46 13.97 -3.04
CA LEU A 130 5.59 15.10 -2.69
C LEU A 130 6.22 16.10 -1.70
N PRO A 131 6.80 15.69 -0.55
CA PRO A 131 7.39 16.65 0.38
C PRO A 131 8.61 17.39 -0.17
N VAL A 132 9.37 16.79 -1.10
CA VAL A 132 10.54 17.43 -1.73
C VAL A 132 10.11 18.47 -2.75
N VAL A 133 9.05 18.22 -3.52
CA VAL A 133 8.59 19.10 -4.61
C VAL A 133 7.62 20.17 -4.11
N LYS A 134 6.66 19.79 -3.27
CA LYS A 134 5.57 20.68 -2.82
C LYS A 134 5.66 21.09 -1.35
N GLY A 135 6.68 20.62 -0.63
CA GLY A 135 6.89 20.95 0.77
C GLY A 135 6.20 20.00 1.77
N ILE A 136 6.70 20.03 3.01
CA ILE A 136 6.26 19.14 4.08
C ILE A 136 4.81 19.45 4.51
N SER A 137 4.40 20.73 4.52
CA SER A 137 3.04 21.14 4.88
C SER A 137 1.99 20.52 3.94
N VAL A 138 2.23 20.56 2.62
CA VAL A 138 1.35 19.93 1.64
C VAL A 138 1.30 18.41 1.86
N ALA A 139 2.44 17.78 2.15
CA ALA A 139 2.50 16.35 2.43
C ALA A 139 1.69 15.98 3.69
N LYS A 140 1.69 16.81 4.76
CA LYS A 140 0.85 16.61 5.95
C LYS A 140 -0.65 16.64 5.61
N ASN A 141 -1.07 17.58 4.76
CA ASN A 141 -2.46 17.66 4.31
C ASN A 141 -2.88 16.39 3.54
N HIS A 142 -2.05 15.92 2.64
CA HIS A 142 -2.28 14.66 1.92
C HIS A 142 -2.31 13.47 2.86
N ILE A 143 -1.38 13.38 3.82
CA ILE A 143 -1.38 12.32 4.86
C ILE A 143 -2.72 12.29 5.59
N THR A 144 -3.19 13.43 6.07
CA THR A 144 -4.47 13.53 6.81
C THR A 144 -5.65 13.12 5.93
N LEU A 145 -5.72 13.61 4.69
CA LEU A 145 -6.79 13.26 3.74
C LEU A 145 -6.81 11.75 3.44
N TYR A 146 -5.65 11.16 3.16
CA TYR A 146 -5.57 9.72 2.86
C TYR A 146 -5.88 8.85 4.07
N ILE A 147 -5.58 9.28 5.31
CA ILE A 147 -5.98 8.57 6.52
C ILE A 147 -7.50 8.61 6.70
N ILE A 148 -8.16 9.74 6.42
CA ILE A 148 -9.62 9.83 6.44
C ILE A 148 -10.24 8.90 5.39
N ALA A 149 -9.74 8.92 4.16
CA ALA A 149 -10.20 8.04 3.10
C ALA A 149 -9.98 6.56 3.44
N PHE A 150 -8.83 6.22 4.04
CA PHE A 150 -8.53 4.88 4.55
C PHE A 150 -9.53 4.46 5.64
N ALA A 151 -9.85 5.34 6.58
CA ALA A 151 -10.85 5.06 7.62
C ALA A 151 -12.21 4.73 7.01
N VAL A 152 -12.65 5.51 6.02
CA VAL A 152 -13.91 5.21 5.30
C VAL A 152 -13.83 3.86 4.61
N ALA A 153 -12.76 3.58 3.87
CA ALA A 153 -12.59 2.30 3.16
C ALA A 153 -12.58 1.10 4.11
N THR A 154 -11.94 1.22 5.30
CA THR A 154 -11.94 0.12 6.29
C THR A 154 -13.32 -0.14 6.86
N LEU A 155 -14.14 0.89 7.09
CA LEU A 155 -15.51 0.72 7.55
C LEU A 155 -16.40 0.06 6.48
N MET A 156 -16.17 0.36 5.20
CA MET A 156 -16.92 -0.24 4.09
C MET A 156 -16.81 -1.76 4.05
N LEU A 157 -15.71 -2.35 4.52
CA LEU A 157 -15.54 -3.80 4.56
C LEU A 157 -16.57 -4.48 5.48
N SER A 158 -16.84 -3.88 6.65
CA SER A 158 -17.89 -4.37 7.56
C SER A 158 -19.30 -4.04 7.07
N LEU A 159 -19.51 -2.83 6.52
CA LEU A 159 -20.81 -2.44 5.95
C LEU A 159 -21.20 -3.28 4.74
N GLY A 160 -20.22 -3.75 3.97
CA GLY A 160 -20.41 -4.68 2.85
C GLY A 160 -20.59 -6.14 3.28
N GLY A 161 -20.57 -6.45 4.58
CA GLY A 161 -20.77 -7.81 5.08
C GLY A 161 -19.56 -8.74 4.95
N TYR A 162 -18.37 -8.21 4.63
CA TYR A 162 -17.14 -9.00 4.48
C TYR A 162 -16.37 -9.20 5.79
N ALA A 163 -16.65 -8.38 6.81
CA ALA A 163 -16.00 -8.47 8.11
C ALA A 163 -16.99 -8.13 9.23
N GLY A 164 -16.82 -8.79 10.37
CA GLY A 164 -17.73 -8.69 11.51
C GLY A 164 -17.46 -7.50 12.42
N TYR A 165 -18.15 -7.50 13.56
CA TYR A 165 -18.10 -6.41 14.54
C TYR A 165 -16.72 -6.25 15.22
N LYS A 166 -16.00 -7.35 15.45
CA LYS A 166 -14.66 -7.30 16.09
C LYS A 166 -13.68 -6.55 15.19
N TYR A 167 -13.71 -6.84 13.89
CA TYR A 167 -12.93 -6.08 12.89
C TYR A 167 -13.32 -4.59 12.91
N LEU A 168 -14.62 -4.28 12.91
CA LEU A 168 -15.13 -2.90 12.88
C LEU A 168 -14.59 -2.08 14.05
N VAL A 169 -14.62 -2.61 15.27
CA VAL A 169 -14.10 -1.93 16.47
C VAL A 169 -12.61 -1.65 16.34
N VAL A 170 -11.82 -2.64 15.89
CA VAL A 170 -10.37 -2.45 15.72
C VAL A 170 -10.09 -1.45 14.59
N ALA A 171 -10.81 -1.53 13.47
CA ALA A 171 -10.67 -0.61 12.34
C ALA A 171 -10.97 0.85 12.76
N ALA A 172 -12.04 1.08 13.52
CA ALA A 172 -12.38 2.39 14.05
C ALA A 172 -11.28 2.91 15.01
N ALA A 173 -10.87 2.08 15.98
CA ALA A 173 -9.86 2.46 16.96
C ALA A 173 -8.52 2.83 16.31
N VAL A 174 -8.04 1.99 15.39
CA VAL A 174 -6.78 2.20 14.64
C VAL A 174 -6.87 3.46 13.78
N SER A 175 -7.98 3.67 13.07
CA SER A 175 -8.18 4.82 12.20
C SER A 175 -8.20 6.13 12.99
N VAL A 176 -8.94 6.18 14.10
CA VAL A 176 -9.03 7.36 14.99
C VAL A 176 -7.67 7.68 15.59
N TRP A 177 -6.94 6.65 16.05
CA TRP A 177 -5.61 6.85 16.61
C TRP A 177 -4.62 7.40 15.56
N TRP A 178 -4.62 6.80 14.38
CA TRP A 178 -3.73 7.24 13.30
C TRP A 178 -4.05 8.66 12.84
N LEU A 179 -5.33 9.01 12.73
CA LEU A 179 -5.78 10.37 12.42
C LEU A 179 -5.34 11.36 13.53
N GLY A 180 -5.49 10.99 14.80
CA GLY A 180 -5.01 11.80 15.93
C GLY A 180 -3.50 12.05 15.86
N MET A 181 -2.70 11.05 15.48
CA MET A 181 -1.27 11.22 15.24
C MET A 181 -0.97 12.16 14.06
N ALA A 182 -1.73 12.06 12.97
CA ALA A 182 -1.59 12.93 11.81
C ALA A 182 -1.88 14.40 12.17
N LEU A 183 -2.98 14.67 12.86
CA LEU A 183 -3.38 16.01 13.30
C LEU A 183 -2.38 16.65 14.27
N ARG A 184 -1.78 15.86 15.16
CA ARG A 184 -0.69 16.35 16.03
C ARG A 184 0.52 16.84 15.21
N GLY A 185 0.72 16.31 14.02
CA GLY A 185 1.81 16.70 13.13
C GLY A 185 1.84 18.16 12.73
N TYR A 186 0.70 18.87 12.78
CA TYR A 186 0.64 20.30 12.46
C TYR A 186 1.25 21.20 13.57
N LYS A 187 1.45 20.66 14.78
CA LYS A 187 1.93 21.41 15.95
C LYS A 187 3.31 20.95 16.44
N VAL A 188 3.97 20.01 15.74
CA VAL A 188 5.27 19.50 16.17
C VAL A 188 6.41 20.39 15.71
N ALA A 189 7.48 20.47 16.52
CA ALA A 189 8.70 21.18 16.18
C ALA A 189 9.62 20.35 15.25
N ASP A 190 9.58 19.02 15.34
CA ASP A 190 10.40 18.10 14.56
C ASP A 190 9.55 17.15 13.72
N ASP A 191 9.44 17.49 12.43
CA ASP A 191 8.70 16.70 11.44
C ASP A 191 9.31 15.33 11.20
N ARG A 192 10.61 15.17 11.35
CA ARG A 192 11.31 13.91 11.11
C ARG A 192 10.95 12.87 12.18
N ILE A 193 10.95 13.27 13.45
CA ILE A 193 10.58 12.38 14.57
C ILE A 193 9.10 12.01 14.47
N TRP A 194 8.23 12.98 14.20
CA TRP A 194 6.80 12.75 14.01
C TRP A 194 6.52 11.78 12.88
N ALA A 195 7.09 12.02 11.70
CA ALA A 195 6.89 11.17 10.53
C ALA A 195 7.38 9.73 10.75
N ARG A 196 8.49 9.54 11.50
CA ARG A 196 8.96 8.19 11.85
C ARG A 196 7.98 7.45 12.77
N LYS A 197 7.37 8.14 13.73
CA LYS A 197 6.33 7.55 14.60
C LYS A 197 5.08 7.21 13.79
N LEU A 198 4.62 8.12 12.92
CA LEU A 198 3.48 7.90 12.04
C LEU A 198 3.69 6.71 11.10
N PHE A 199 4.88 6.57 10.52
CA PHE A 199 5.31 5.41 9.74
C PHE A 199 5.27 4.12 10.56
N GLY A 200 5.84 4.11 11.76
CA GLY A 200 5.83 2.92 12.64
C GLY A 200 4.41 2.49 12.97
N PHE A 201 3.52 3.43 13.28
CA PHE A 201 2.13 3.13 13.57
C PHE A 201 1.37 2.58 12.33
N SER A 202 1.68 3.06 11.13
CA SER A 202 1.05 2.55 9.91
C SER A 202 1.27 1.05 9.70
N ILE A 203 2.43 0.52 10.11
CA ILE A 203 2.72 -0.92 10.06
C ILE A 203 1.85 -1.67 11.08
N ILE A 204 1.76 -1.16 12.30
CA ILE A 204 0.90 -1.74 13.34
C ILE A 204 -0.56 -1.74 12.87
N ALA A 205 -1.02 -0.63 12.29
CA ALA A 205 -2.37 -0.47 11.79
C ALA A 205 -2.74 -1.54 10.74
N ILE A 206 -1.94 -1.67 9.69
CA ILE A 206 -2.25 -2.62 8.62
C ILE A 206 -2.13 -4.07 9.09
N THR A 207 -1.16 -4.37 9.97
CA THR A 207 -1.00 -5.71 10.54
C THR A 207 -2.19 -6.08 11.41
N ALA A 208 -2.64 -5.18 12.29
CA ALA A 208 -3.82 -5.41 13.13
C ALA A 208 -5.08 -5.65 12.29
N LEU A 209 -5.29 -4.83 11.24
CA LEU A 209 -6.43 -5.01 10.33
C LEU A 209 -6.34 -6.32 9.55
N SER A 210 -5.17 -6.69 9.05
CA SER A 210 -4.98 -7.96 8.32
C SER A 210 -5.28 -9.17 9.22
N VAL A 211 -4.84 -9.14 10.47
CA VAL A 211 -5.18 -10.18 11.45
C VAL A 211 -6.69 -10.22 11.69
N MET A 212 -7.32 -9.06 11.89
CA MET A 212 -8.76 -9.00 12.14
C MET A 212 -9.61 -9.40 10.94
N MET A 213 -9.18 -9.08 9.71
CA MET A 213 -9.80 -9.60 8.49
C MET A 213 -9.79 -11.13 8.44
N SER A 214 -8.71 -11.76 8.93
CA SER A 214 -8.60 -13.22 8.94
C SER A 214 -9.41 -13.88 10.07
N VAL A 215 -9.54 -13.22 11.23
CA VAL A 215 -10.20 -13.78 12.44
C VAL A 215 -11.70 -13.54 12.42
N ASP A 216 -12.15 -12.44 11.83
CA ASP A 216 -13.55 -11.99 11.86
C ASP A 216 -14.13 -11.88 10.42
N PHE A 217 -13.68 -12.77 9.54
CA PHE A 217 -14.15 -12.88 8.16
C PHE A 217 -15.62 -13.31 8.11
N MET A 218 -16.39 -12.65 7.23
CA MET A 218 -17.77 -13.00 6.93
C MET A 218 -17.96 -13.19 5.42
N VAL A 219 -18.85 -14.08 5.05
CA VAL A 219 -19.31 -14.21 3.66
C VAL A 219 -20.59 -13.39 3.54
N PRO A 220 -20.66 -12.39 2.65
CA PRO A 220 -21.87 -11.59 2.47
C PRO A 220 -23.03 -12.47 2.01
N ASP A 221 -24.16 -12.39 2.70
CA ASP A 221 -25.40 -13.00 2.21
C ASP A 221 -25.87 -12.26 0.95
N SER A 222 -26.26 -13.01 -0.08
CA SER A 222 -26.74 -12.47 -1.35
C SER A 222 -27.93 -11.50 -1.22
N HIS A 223 -28.64 -11.53 -0.10
CA HIS A 223 -29.74 -10.63 0.23
C HIS A 223 -29.30 -9.27 0.79
N THR A 224 -28.12 -9.18 1.39
CA THR A 224 -27.61 -7.93 2.00
C THR A 224 -27.13 -6.92 0.94
N LEU A 225 -26.62 -7.41 -0.18
CA LEU A 225 -26.15 -6.57 -1.29
C LEU A 225 -27.31 -5.89 -2.05
N LEU A 226 -28.50 -6.51 -2.09
CA LEU A 226 -29.68 -5.92 -2.74
C LEU A 226 -30.38 -4.88 -1.87
N ALA A 227 -30.27 -4.96 -0.54
CA ALA A 227 -30.86 -4.00 0.40
C ALA A 227 -30.08 -2.66 0.50
N ALA A 228 -28.82 -2.61 0.04
CA ALA A 228 -28.00 -1.41 0.07
C ALA A 228 -28.12 -0.55 -1.20
N VAL A 229 -28.90 -0.98 -2.21
CA VAL A 229 -29.07 -0.32 -3.51
C VAL A 229 -30.45 0.32 -3.68
N TRP A 230 -31.36 0.18 -2.67
CA TRP A 230 -32.70 0.79 -2.67
C TRP A 230 -32.90 1.73 -1.50
#